data_e8f9953770babb2e38b21932d494c866
#
_entry.id   e8f9953770babb2e38b21932d494c866
#
_cell.length_a   1.000
_cell.length_b   1.000
_cell.length_c   1.000
_cell.angle_alpha   90.00
_cell.angle_beta   90.00
_cell.angle_gamma   90.00
#
_symmetry.space_group_name_H-M   'P 1'
#
loop_
_entity.id
_entity.type
_entity.pdbx_description
1 polymer ?
#
loop_
_entity_poly.entity_id
_entity_poly.type
_entity_poly.pdbx_seq_one_letter_code
_entity_poly.pdbx_strand_id
1 'polypeptide(L)'
;MRKLKIYLDTTIPSYVFNSHVPDKQMAAKKLFEHIVQERFEAYISAAVMREILNAKNKALRDELILLVKGLKVLEVSSECIGLAEEYIKRDIIPRENIDDAIHIACASIYEIDFLISYNFEHIVKIKTIDNVQAVNLLLGYRSARIIVPEEVIDV
;
A
#
# COMPACT_ATOMS: atom_id res chain seq x y z
N MET A 1 5.87 -2.31 23.90
CA MET A 1 5.38 -2.97 22.68
C MET A 1 5.81 -2.21 21.44
N ARG A 2 6.25 -2.90 20.43
CA ARG A 2 6.57 -2.22 19.17
C ARG A 2 5.29 -1.78 18.47
N LYS A 3 5.38 -0.65 17.77
CA LYS A 3 4.27 -0.23 16.90
C LYS A 3 4.18 -1.14 15.69
N LEU A 4 2.96 -1.36 15.22
CA LEU A 4 2.75 -2.07 13.98
C LEU A 4 3.18 -1.20 12.81
N LYS A 5 3.87 -1.83 11.86
CA LYS A 5 4.28 -1.18 10.62
C LYS A 5 3.20 -1.36 9.57
N ILE A 6 2.74 -0.26 9.03
CA ILE A 6 1.75 -0.28 7.95
C ILE A 6 2.33 0.35 6.69
N TYR A 7 1.98 -0.22 5.55
CA TYR A 7 2.30 0.31 4.23
C TYR A 7 0.99 0.75 3.57
N LEU A 8 0.98 1.96 3.05
CA LEU A 8 -0.18 2.49 2.31
C LEU A 8 0.13 2.49 0.84
N ASP A 9 -0.71 1.83 0.02
CA ASP A 9 -0.63 2.03 -1.41
C ASP A 9 -1.28 3.36 -1.79
N THR A 10 -1.25 3.72 -3.05
CA THR A 10 -1.71 5.03 -3.52
C THR A 10 -3.21 5.22 -3.35
N THR A 11 -4.00 4.14 -3.27
CA THR A 11 -5.45 4.25 -3.09
C THR A 11 -5.82 4.91 -1.76
N ILE A 12 -5.03 4.69 -0.71
CA ILE A 12 -5.37 5.21 0.62
C ILE A 12 -5.30 6.74 0.67
N PRO A 13 -4.18 7.41 0.33
CA PRO A 13 -4.19 8.87 0.28
C PRO A 13 -5.21 9.41 -0.73
N SER A 14 -5.43 8.72 -1.85
CA SER A 14 -6.41 9.15 -2.85
C SER A 14 -7.83 9.17 -2.31
N TYR A 15 -8.24 8.18 -1.53
CA TYR A 15 -9.58 8.12 -0.96
C TYR A 15 -9.85 9.21 0.09
N VAL A 16 -8.82 9.77 0.69
CA VAL A 16 -8.98 10.91 1.62
C VAL A 16 -9.71 12.08 0.93
N PHE A 17 -9.51 12.24 -0.38
CA PHE A 17 -10.09 13.32 -1.18
C PHE A 17 -11.24 12.86 -2.08
N ASN A 18 -11.71 11.64 -1.95
CA ASN A 18 -12.76 11.10 -2.82
C ASN A 18 -14.13 11.17 -2.16
N SER A 19 -14.85 12.26 -2.40
CA SER A 19 -16.18 12.50 -1.83
C SER A 19 -17.29 11.63 -2.46
N HIS A 20 -16.99 10.94 -3.57
CA HIS A 20 -17.95 10.04 -4.22
C HIS A 20 -18.17 8.74 -3.45
N VAL A 21 -17.26 8.40 -2.54
CA VAL A 21 -17.34 7.19 -1.71
C VAL A 21 -17.16 7.58 -0.25
N PRO A 22 -18.18 8.21 0.36
CA PRO A 22 -18.02 8.87 1.68
C PRO A 22 -17.60 7.92 2.80
N ASP A 23 -18.06 6.67 2.79
CA ASP A 23 -17.68 5.71 3.84
C ASP A 23 -16.18 5.38 3.78
N LYS A 24 -15.66 5.14 2.58
CA LYS A 24 -14.23 4.87 2.38
C LYS A 24 -13.38 6.11 2.61
N GLN A 25 -13.89 7.27 2.21
CA GLN A 25 -13.22 8.55 2.48
C GLN A 25 -13.05 8.76 3.99
N MET A 26 -14.11 8.52 4.76
CA MET A 26 -14.06 8.66 6.21
C MET A 26 -13.07 7.69 6.84
N ALA A 27 -13.07 6.44 6.40
CA ALA A 27 -12.14 5.43 6.92
C ALA A 27 -10.68 5.79 6.62
N ALA A 28 -10.41 6.26 5.40
CA ALA A 28 -9.07 6.72 5.03
C ALA A 28 -8.61 7.92 5.88
N LYS A 29 -9.50 8.90 6.07
CA LYS A 29 -9.21 10.06 6.94
C LYS A 29 -8.91 9.62 8.38
N LYS A 30 -9.72 8.71 8.91
CA LYS A 30 -9.54 8.21 10.27
C LYS A 30 -8.23 7.46 10.43
N LEU A 31 -7.82 6.71 9.41
CA LEU A 31 -6.52 6.05 9.42
C LEU A 31 -5.38 7.08 9.52
N PHE A 32 -5.44 8.17 8.74
CA PHE A 32 -4.43 9.23 8.83
C PHE A 32 -4.44 9.92 10.20
N GLU A 33 -5.61 10.07 10.84
CA GLU A 33 -5.67 10.57 12.21
C GLU A 33 -4.92 9.65 13.17
N HIS A 34 -5.10 8.34 13.04
CA HIS A 34 -4.37 7.36 13.86
C HIS A 34 -2.86 7.42 13.59
N ILE A 35 -2.45 7.68 12.36
CA ILE A 35 -1.03 7.84 12.01
C ILE A 35 -0.45 9.08 12.68
N VAL A 36 -1.16 10.21 12.63
CA VAL A 36 -0.73 11.45 13.29
C VAL A 36 -0.64 11.26 14.81
N GLN A 37 -1.51 10.45 15.38
CA GLN A 37 -1.48 10.10 16.81
C GLN A 37 -0.40 9.06 17.14
N GLU A 38 0.42 8.72 16.16
CA GLU A 38 1.54 7.79 16.31
C GLU A 38 1.14 6.37 16.78
N ARG A 39 -0.06 5.94 16.41
CA ARG A 39 -0.52 4.56 16.70
C ARG A 39 0.16 3.52 15.83
N PHE A 40 0.62 3.92 14.65
CA PHE A 40 1.28 3.08 13.67
C PHE A 40 2.58 3.72 13.21
N GLU A 41 3.51 2.89 12.78
CA GLU A 41 4.67 3.32 12.01
C GLU A 41 4.30 3.19 10.52
N ALA A 42 4.05 4.33 9.85
CA ALA A 42 3.46 4.34 8.52
C ALA A 42 4.48 4.61 7.42
N TYR A 43 4.36 3.83 6.36
CA TYR A 43 5.26 3.85 5.21
C TYR A 43 4.51 3.97 3.92
N ILE A 44 5.11 4.66 2.97
CA ILE A 44 4.82 4.55 1.54
C ILE A 44 6.15 4.19 0.85
N SER A 45 6.11 4.00 -0.47
CA SER A 45 7.36 3.79 -1.21
C SER A 45 7.54 4.87 -2.28
N ALA A 46 8.70 4.86 -2.92
CA ALA A 46 8.97 5.70 -4.06
C ALA A 46 7.95 5.48 -5.19
N ALA A 47 7.37 4.28 -5.29
CA ALA A 47 6.32 3.99 -6.27
C ALA A 47 5.05 4.80 -5.98
N VAL A 48 4.65 4.94 -4.72
CA VAL A 48 3.52 5.79 -4.33
C VAL A 48 3.80 7.24 -4.69
N MET A 49 4.99 7.73 -4.38
CA MET A 49 5.38 9.10 -4.72
C MET A 49 5.34 9.35 -6.22
N ARG A 50 5.81 8.39 -7.02
CA ARG A 50 5.76 8.49 -8.48
C ARG A 50 4.32 8.57 -8.99
N GLU A 51 3.43 7.74 -8.46
CA GLU A 51 2.02 7.77 -8.85
C GLU A 51 1.37 9.10 -8.47
N ILE A 52 1.67 9.63 -7.28
CA ILE A 52 1.15 10.93 -6.83
C ILE A 52 1.66 12.05 -7.75
N LEU A 53 2.95 12.06 -8.06
CA LEU A 53 3.55 13.09 -8.92
C LEU A 53 3.02 13.05 -10.35
N ASN A 54 2.50 11.91 -10.79
CA ASN A 54 1.87 11.75 -12.10
C ASN A 54 0.38 12.10 -12.13
N ALA A 55 -0.21 12.48 -11.00
CA ALA A 55 -1.61 12.91 -10.96
C ALA A 55 -1.80 14.16 -11.83
N LYS A 56 -2.82 14.13 -12.68
CA LYS A 56 -3.05 15.20 -13.68
C LYS A 56 -3.61 16.46 -13.07
N ASN A 57 -4.46 16.34 -12.04
CA ASN A 57 -5.03 17.49 -11.34
C ASN A 57 -4.00 18.08 -10.38
N LYS A 58 -3.53 19.29 -10.68
CA LYS A 58 -2.48 19.94 -9.90
C LYS A 58 -2.90 20.19 -8.44
N ALA A 59 -4.12 20.64 -8.21
CA ALA A 59 -4.61 20.92 -6.86
C ALA A 59 -4.67 19.65 -6.02
N LEU A 60 -5.18 18.57 -6.60
CA LEU A 60 -5.22 17.26 -5.93
C LEU A 60 -3.81 16.74 -5.68
N ARG A 61 -2.93 16.85 -6.66
CA ARG A 61 -1.54 16.41 -6.51
C ARG A 61 -0.85 17.11 -5.35
N ASP A 62 -1.03 18.45 -5.24
CA ASP A 62 -0.42 19.22 -4.17
C ASP A 62 -0.98 18.80 -2.79
N GLU A 63 -2.27 18.52 -2.70
CA GLU A 63 -2.90 18.02 -1.47
C GLU A 63 -2.38 16.62 -1.09
N LEU A 64 -2.22 15.74 -2.08
CA LEU A 64 -1.67 14.40 -1.84
C LEU A 64 -0.23 14.47 -1.33
N ILE A 65 0.60 15.31 -1.94
CA ILE A 65 1.99 15.50 -1.50
C ILE A 65 2.01 15.98 -0.04
N LEU A 66 1.17 16.95 0.30
CA LEU A 66 1.10 17.48 1.65
C LEU A 66 0.65 16.41 2.65
N LEU A 67 -0.34 15.60 2.26
CA LEU A 67 -0.88 14.54 3.12
C LEU A 67 0.17 13.50 3.49
N VAL A 68 0.99 13.07 2.52
CA VAL A 68 1.96 11.99 2.74
C VAL A 68 3.32 12.49 3.24
N LYS A 69 3.51 13.79 3.38
CA LYS A 69 4.80 14.41 3.71
C LYS A 69 5.42 13.86 4.99
N GLY A 70 4.63 13.50 5.98
CA GLY A 70 5.11 12.99 7.26
C GLY A 70 5.40 11.50 7.28
N LEU A 71 5.13 10.77 6.20
CA LEU A 71 5.31 9.33 6.14
C LEU A 71 6.74 8.98 5.72
N LYS A 72 7.22 7.82 6.18
CA LYS A 72 8.51 7.30 5.75
C LYS A 72 8.39 6.74 4.33
N VAL A 73 9.37 7.07 3.48
CA VAL A 73 9.37 6.64 2.08
C VAL A 73 10.41 5.54 1.88
N LEU A 74 9.93 4.34 1.59
CA LEU A 74 10.80 3.19 1.32
C LEU A 74 11.35 3.27 -0.10
N GLU A 75 12.62 2.91 -0.24
CA GLU A 75 13.24 2.77 -1.55
C GLU A 75 12.70 1.52 -2.25
N VAL A 76 12.39 1.64 -3.54
CA VAL A 76 12.06 0.49 -4.37
C VAL A 76 13.39 -0.10 -4.86
N SER A 77 13.92 -1.04 -4.09
CA SER A 77 15.21 -1.67 -4.36
C SER A 77 15.12 -2.66 -5.52
N SER A 78 16.28 -3.11 -6.01
CA SER A 78 16.33 -4.17 -7.02
C SER A 78 15.68 -5.46 -6.51
N GLU A 79 15.77 -5.74 -5.21
CA GLU A 79 15.10 -6.90 -4.60
C GLU A 79 13.57 -6.76 -4.66
N CYS A 80 13.05 -5.56 -4.40
CA CYS A 80 11.61 -5.29 -4.54
C CYS A 80 11.16 -5.52 -5.98
N ILE A 81 11.89 -5.00 -6.95
CA ILE A 81 11.59 -5.19 -8.37
C ILE A 81 11.65 -6.68 -8.74
N GLY A 82 12.66 -7.39 -8.26
CA GLY A 82 12.79 -8.83 -8.52
C GLY A 82 11.60 -9.63 -8.01
N LEU A 83 11.14 -9.33 -6.80
CA LEU A 83 9.97 -10.02 -6.24
C LEU A 83 8.69 -9.63 -6.99
N ALA A 84 8.52 -8.36 -7.34
CA ALA A 84 7.39 -7.90 -8.14
C ALA A 84 7.34 -8.63 -9.49
N GLU A 85 8.48 -8.79 -10.15
CA GLU A 85 8.59 -9.55 -11.40
C GLU A 85 8.19 -11.02 -11.22
N GLU A 86 8.49 -11.64 -10.07
CA GLU A 86 8.03 -13.00 -9.78
C GLU A 86 6.51 -13.08 -9.70
N TYR A 87 5.85 -12.09 -9.10
CA TYR A 87 4.38 -12.04 -9.06
C TYR A 87 3.78 -11.92 -10.46
N ILE A 88 4.40 -11.13 -11.33
CA ILE A 88 3.95 -10.95 -12.72
C ILE A 88 4.19 -12.21 -13.53
N LYS A 89 5.38 -12.78 -13.43
CA LYS A 89 5.77 -14.00 -14.15
C LYS A 89 4.86 -15.18 -13.83
N ARG A 90 4.32 -15.22 -12.62
CA ARG A 90 3.42 -16.28 -12.16
C ARG A 90 1.95 -15.93 -12.36
N ASP A 91 1.66 -14.89 -13.11
CA ASP A 91 0.30 -14.44 -13.47
C ASP A 91 -0.57 -14.06 -12.26
N ILE A 92 0.06 -13.59 -11.17
CA ILE A 92 -0.68 -13.09 -10.01
C ILE A 92 -1.15 -11.66 -10.26
N ILE A 93 -0.28 -10.82 -10.82
CA ILE A 93 -0.55 -9.43 -11.17
C ILE A 93 -0.23 -9.25 -12.66
N PRO A 94 -1.12 -8.63 -13.46
CA PRO A 94 -0.81 -8.33 -14.86
C PRO A 94 0.39 -7.38 -14.99
N ARG A 95 1.18 -7.54 -16.04
CA ARG A 95 2.37 -6.70 -16.26
C ARG A 95 2.06 -5.21 -16.34
N GLU A 96 0.94 -4.84 -16.93
CA GLU A 96 0.52 -3.44 -17.02
C GLU A 96 0.20 -2.82 -15.64
N ASN A 97 0.06 -3.64 -14.62
CA ASN A 97 -0.20 -3.23 -13.24
C ASN A 97 1.01 -3.49 -12.34
N ILE A 98 2.22 -3.32 -12.89
CA ILE A 98 3.46 -3.58 -12.14
C ILE A 98 3.57 -2.77 -10.86
N ASP A 99 3.00 -1.57 -10.81
CA ASP A 99 3.02 -0.76 -9.58
C ASP A 99 2.31 -1.48 -8.43
N ASP A 100 1.22 -2.19 -8.72
CA ASP A 100 0.51 -2.99 -7.71
C ASP A 100 1.40 -4.12 -7.19
N ALA A 101 2.13 -4.78 -8.08
CA ALA A 101 3.09 -5.82 -7.69
C ALA A 101 4.23 -5.24 -6.86
N ILE A 102 4.69 -4.03 -7.18
CA ILE A 102 5.74 -3.34 -6.43
C ILE A 102 5.27 -3.00 -5.01
N HIS A 103 4.03 -2.55 -4.84
CA HIS A 103 3.49 -2.29 -3.51
C HIS A 103 3.53 -3.55 -2.63
N ILE A 104 3.09 -4.68 -3.17
CA ILE A 104 3.08 -5.95 -2.45
C ILE A 104 4.51 -6.39 -2.14
N ALA A 105 5.41 -6.29 -3.12
CA ALA A 105 6.80 -6.69 -2.96
C ALA A 105 7.51 -5.84 -1.91
N CYS A 106 7.34 -4.53 -1.92
CA CYS A 106 7.92 -3.64 -0.91
C CYS A 106 7.44 -4.02 0.49
N ALA A 107 6.16 -4.26 0.67
CA ALA A 107 5.62 -4.67 1.95
C ALA A 107 6.24 -5.97 2.46
N SER A 108 6.55 -6.90 1.54
CA SER A 108 7.17 -8.18 1.89
C SER A 108 8.65 -8.01 2.23
N ILE A 109 9.42 -7.30 1.38
CA ILE A 109 10.86 -7.11 1.56
C ILE A 109 11.18 -6.35 2.85
N TYR A 110 10.40 -5.32 3.15
CA TYR A 110 10.62 -4.48 4.33
C TYR A 110 9.91 -4.99 5.58
N GLU A 111 9.35 -6.20 5.52
CA GLU A 111 8.72 -6.88 6.66
C GLU A 111 7.64 -6.04 7.34
N ILE A 112 6.78 -5.46 6.51
CA ILE A 112 5.62 -4.69 6.95
C ILE A 112 4.58 -5.62 7.57
N ASP A 113 3.89 -5.18 8.61
CA ASP A 113 2.84 -5.97 9.26
C ASP A 113 1.54 -5.96 8.43
N PHE A 114 1.10 -4.77 8.00
CA PHE A 114 -0.13 -4.63 7.20
C PHE A 114 0.12 -3.81 5.94
N LEU A 115 -0.27 -4.36 4.80
CA LEU A 115 -0.43 -3.61 3.55
C LEU A 115 -1.89 -3.17 3.47
N ILE A 116 -2.14 -1.88 3.54
CA ILE A 116 -3.49 -1.32 3.56
C ILE A 116 -3.82 -0.72 2.19
N SER A 117 -4.91 -1.16 1.60
CA SER A 117 -5.27 -0.80 0.24
C SER A 117 -6.78 -0.88 0.02
N TYR A 118 -7.28 -0.10 -0.92
CA TYR A 118 -8.62 -0.24 -1.49
C TYR A 118 -8.59 -0.77 -2.91
N ASN A 119 -7.46 -1.29 -3.38
CA ASN A 119 -7.36 -1.89 -4.71
C ASN A 119 -7.92 -3.30 -4.68
N PHE A 120 -9.23 -3.43 -4.92
CA PHE A 120 -9.92 -4.73 -4.92
C PHE A 120 -9.71 -5.51 -6.21
N GLU A 121 -9.23 -4.86 -7.26
CA GLU A 121 -9.00 -5.52 -8.54
C GLU A 121 -7.74 -6.37 -8.53
N HIS A 122 -6.65 -5.87 -7.93
CA HIS A 122 -5.35 -6.54 -8.03
C HIS A 122 -4.69 -6.86 -6.69
N ILE A 123 -5.07 -6.22 -5.58
CA ILE A 123 -4.37 -6.39 -4.30
C ILE A 123 -5.25 -7.05 -3.25
N VAL A 124 -6.39 -6.42 -2.91
CA VAL A 124 -7.25 -6.87 -1.81
C VAL A 124 -8.26 -7.86 -2.35
N LYS A 125 -7.82 -9.05 -2.67
CA LYS A 125 -8.70 -10.16 -3.03
C LYS A 125 -8.05 -11.48 -2.67
N ILE A 126 -8.86 -12.45 -2.33
CA ILE A 126 -8.42 -13.75 -1.79
C ILE A 126 -7.40 -14.42 -2.71
N LYS A 127 -7.66 -14.45 -4.01
CA LYS A 127 -6.75 -15.09 -4.98
C LYS A 127 -5.35 -14.47 -4.95
N THR A 128 -5.26 -13.14 -4.94
CA THR A 128 -3.97 -12.43 -4.88
C THR A 128 -3.28 -12.72 -3.55
N ILE A 129 -4.01 -12.59 -2.44
CA ILE A 129 -3.47 -12.79 -1.10
C ILE A 129 -2.90 -14.20 -0.95
N ASP A 130 -3.65 -15.22 -1.34
CA ASP A 130 -3.22 -16.62 -1.23
C ASP A 130 -2.00 -16.91 -2.11
N ASN A 131 -2.01 -16.43 -3.35
CA ASN A 131 -0.91 -16.67 -4.28
C ASN A 131 0.37 -15.94 -3.87
N VAL A 132 0.25 -14.72 -3.37
CA VAL A 132 1.40 -13.96 -2.84
C VAL A 132 2.01 -14.69 -1.65
N GLN A 133 1.19 -15.18 -0.72
CA GLN A 133 1.66 -15.92 0.43
C GLN A 133 2.43 -17.18 0.00
N ALA A 134 1.91 -17.91 -0.99
CA ALA A 134 2.56 -19.12 -1.49
C ALA A 134 3.92 -18.82 -2.13
N VAL A 135 3.99 -17.77 -2.97
CA VAL A 135 5.25 -17.38 -3.62
C VAL A 135 6.25 -16.88 -2.60
N ASN A 136 5.82 -16.04 -1.65
CA ASN A 136 6.69 -15.53 -0.61
C ASN A 136 7.26 -16.65 0.25
N LEU A 137 6.42 -17.61 0.62
CA LEU A 137 6.87 -18.77 1.39
C LEU A 137 7.94 -19.56 0.61
N LEU A 138 7.69 -19.79 -0.69
CA LEU A 138 8.63 -20.50 -1.54
C LEU A 138 9.98 -19.78 -1.66
N LEU A 139 9.97 -18.45 -1.73
CA LEU A 139 11.17 -17.64 -1.92
C LEU A 139 11.82 -17.16 -0.61
N GLY A 140 11.23 -17.49 0.54
CA GLY A 140 11.80 -17.16 1.84
C GLY A 140 11.44 -15.77 2.35
N TYR A 141 10.34 -15.18 1.88
CA TYR A 141 9.88 -13.87 2.33
C TYR A 141 8.70 -13.98 3.28
N ARG A 142 8.67 -13.07 4.25
CA ARG A 142 7.50 -12.88 5.11
C ARG A 142 6.44 -12.12 4.32
N SER A 143 5.15 -12.49 4.50
CA SER A 143 4.04 -11.78 3.86
C SER A 143 3.41 -10.78 4.83
N ALA A 144 3.19 -9.54 4.36
CA ALA A 144 2.32 -8.62 5.06
C ALA A 144 0.87 -9.10 4.97
N ARG A 145 0.07 -8.81 5.98
CA ARG A 145 -1.38 -9.01 5.87
C ARG A 145 -1.95 -7.90 5.00
N ILE A 146 -2.70 -8.28 3.99
CA ILE A 146 -3.34 -7.34 3.06
C ILE A 146 -4.75 -7.06 3.57
N ILE A 147 -5.04 -5.82 3.92
CA ILE A 147 -6.29 -5.42 4.56
C ILE A 147 -6.79 -4.08 4.03
N VAL A 148 -8.03 -3.76 4.37
CA VAL A 148 -8.62 -2.43 4.16
C VAL A 148 -8.51 -1.59 5.44
N PRO A 149 -8.61 -0.25 5.34
CA PRO A 149 -8.49 0.61 6.53
C PRO A 149 -9.48 0.27 7.65
N GLU A 150 -10.69 -0.17 7.31
CA GLU A 150 -11.74 -0.48 8.30
C GLU A 150 -11.33 -1.56 9.29
N GLU A 151 -10.36 -2.40 8.94
CA GLU A 151 -9.92 -3.48 9.81
C GLU A 151 -8.98 -3.01 10.92
N VAL A 152 -8.47 -1.78 10.88
CA VAL A 152 -7.52 -1.26 11.88
C VAL A 152 -7.92 0.04 12.54
N ILE A 153 -8.97 0.72 12.06
CA ILE A 153 -9.35 2.04 12.59
C ILE A 153 -10.23 1.97 13.85
N ASP A 154 -10.80 0.83 14.15
CA ASP A 154 -11.67 0.62 15.32
C ASP A 154 -10.96 -0.05 16.49
N VAL A 155 -9.65 -0.12 16.44
CA VAL A 155 -8.82 -0.74 17.48
C VAL A 155 -8.43 0.28 18.56
#